data_3ac2975748e2fe8b08045a24a4ff1628
#
_entry.id   3ac2975748e2fe8b08045a24a4ff1628
#
_cell.length_a   1.000
_cell.length_b   1.000
_cell.length_c   1.000
_cell.angle_alpha   90.00
_cell.angle_beta   90.00
_cell.angle_gamma   90.00
#
_symmetry.space_group_name_H-M   'P 1'
#
loop_
_entity.id
_entity.type
_entity.pdbx_description
1 polymer ?
#
loop_
_entity_poly.entity_id
_entity_poly.type
_entity_poly.pdbx_seq_one_letter_code
_entity_poly.pdbx_strand_id
1 'polypeptide(L)'
;MALIDRNFTYKRRIKVSTEDLALTKSGKKICTIRLGTAKVDGELMDLTDGRETLKIRIVSVKTEPYRQLTQEHAQWEGFSSVEELRKDLEKYYRRIDENQPVTIIRFDLVGT
;
A
#
# COMPACT_ATOMS: atom_id res chain seq x y z
N MET A 1 -9.19 -13.46 8.34
CA MET A 1 -9.84 -12.23 8.65
C MET A 1 -8.96 -11.04 8.37
N ALA A 2 -9.50 -10.12 7.68
CA ALA A 2 -8.74 -8.93 7.40
C ALA A 2 -8.51 -8.18 8.69
N LEU A 3 -7.29 -7.86 8.94
CA LEU A 3 -6.94 -7.09 10.09
C LEU A 3 -7.12 -5.64 9.76
N ILE A 4 -7.78 -4.95 10.65
CA ILE A 4 -7.88 -3.52 10.51
C ILE A 4 -6.71 -2.94 11.26
N ASP A 5 -5.78 -2.42 10.50
CA ASP A 5 -4.58 -1.82 11.05
C ASP A 5 -4.92 -0.45 11.57
N ARG A 6 -5.24 -0.36 12.84
CA ARG A 6 -5.66 0.91 13.40
C ARG A 6 -4.48 1.83 13.62
N ASN A 7 -3.50 1.34 14.36
CA ASN A 7 -2.27 2.09 14.60
C ASN A 7 -1.15 1.08 14.52
N PHE A 8 -0.64 0.87 13.36
CA PHE A 8 0.35 -0.15 13.12
C PHE A 8 1.65 0.47 12.62
N THR A 9 2.77 0.00 13.14
CA THR A 9 4.08 0.43 12.65
C THR A 9 4.76 -0.75 11.96
N TYR A 10 5.06 -0.59 10.68
CA TYR A 10 5.85 -1.57 9.95
C TYR A 10 7.30 -1.42 10.35
N LYS A 11 7.89 -2.52 10.79
CA LYS A 11 9.27 -2.54 11.22
C LYS A 11 10.10 -3.27 10.19
N ARG A 12 10.94 -2.54 9.49
CA ARG A 12 11.86 -3.03 8.46
C ARG A 12 11.20 -3.54 7.21
N ARG A 13 10.05 -4.20 7.29
CA ARG A 13 9.46 -4.83 6.13
C ARG A 13 7.98 -4.57 6.04
N ILE A 14 7.50 -4.58 4.81
CA ILE A 14 6.08 -4.51 4.48
C ILE A 14 5.77 -5.74 3.66
N LYS A 15 4.80 -6.52 4.09
CA LYS A 15 4.44 -7.73 3.37
C LYS A 15 3.34 -7.43 2.36
N VAL A 16 3.52 -7.95 1.14
CA VAL A 16 2.56 -7.79 0.05
C VAL A 16 2.37 -9.15 -0.62
N SER A 17 1.40 -9.20 -1.54
CA SER A 17 1.18 -10.41 -2.32
C SER A 17 2.27 -10.58 -3.38
N THR A 18 2.38 -11.78 -3.92
CA THR A 18 3.31 -12.05 -5.01
C THR A 18 3.00 -11.19 -6.23
N GLU A 19 1.71 -10.99 -6.52
CA GLU A 19 1.30 -10.14 -7.64
C GLU A 19 1.72 -8.69 -7.42
N ASP A 20 1.52 -8.18 -6.21
CA ASP A 20 1.91 -6.81 -5.89
C ASP A 20 3.41 -6.62 -5.99
N LEU A 21 4.17 -7.62 -5.56
CA LEU A 21 5.62 -7.55 -5.66
C LEU A 21 6.06 -7.51 -7.13
N ALA A 22 5.42 -8.31 -7.98
CA ALA A 22 5.71 -8.31 -9.41
C ALA A 22 5.39 -6.97 -10.05
N LEU A 23 4.25 -6.37 -9.68
CA LEU A 23 3.88 -5.05 -10.19
C LEU A 23 4.87 -3.98 -9.73
N THR A 24 5.36 -4.09 -8.51
CA THR A 24 6.37 -3.16 -8.00
C THR A 24 7.66 -3.31 -8.77
N LYS A 25 8.07 -4.55 -9.02
CA LYS A 25 9.30 -4.83 -9.73
C LYS A 25 9.26 -4.28 -11.16
N SER A 26 8.09 -4.29 -11.80
CA SER A 26 7.93 -3.78 -13.15
C SER A 26 7.71 -2.26 -13.20
N GLY A 27 7.59 -1.61 -12.05
CA GLY A 27 7.37 -0.16 -11.98
C GLY A 27 5.92 0.25 -12.10
N LYS A 28 4.99 -0.68 -12.19
CA LYS A 28 3.56 -0.36 -12.32
C LYS A 28 2.90 -0.01 -11.00
N LYS A 29 3.51 -0.43 -9.90
CA LYS A 29 2.98 -0.16 -8.57
C LYS A 29 4.07 0.52 -7.75
N ILE A 30 3.75 1.72 -7.24
CA ILE A 30 4.71 2.54 -6.50
C ILE A 30 4.17 2.95 -5.13
N CYS A 31 3.09 2.33 -4.68
CA CYS A 31 2.60 2.56 -3.33
C CYS A 31 1.88 1.32 -2.81
N THR A 32 1.63 1.32 -1.52
CA THR A 32 0.74 0.34 -0.91
C THR A 32 -0.22 1.10 0.00
N ILE A 33 -1.47 0.67 0.01
CA ILE A 33 -2.53 1.32 0.77
C ILE A 33 -3.02 0.36 1.84
N ARG A 34 -3.09 0.84 3.07
CA ARG A 34 -3.47 0.04 4.23
C ARG A 34 -4.62 0.70 4.97
N LEU A 35 -5.56 -0.12 5.43
CA LEU A 35 -6.66 0.38 6.24
C LEU A 35 -6.12 0.78 7.61
N GLY A 36 -6.60 1.91 8.12
CA GLY A 36 -6.15 2.42 9.41
C GLY A 36 -4.98 3.38 9.28
N THR A 37 -4.34 3.64 10.40
CA THR A 37 -3.16 4.53 10.45
C THR A 37 -1.92 3.67 10.56
N ALA A 38 -1.12 3.68 9.53
CA ALA A 38 0.12 2.91 9.48
C ALA A 38 1.31 3.85 9.44
N LYS A 39 2.40 3.41 10.04
CA LYS A 39 3.68 4.14 10.05
C LYS A 39 4.77 3.18 9.61
N VAL A 40 5.89 3.74 9.24
CA VAL A 40 7.10 2.96 8.93
C VAL A 40 8.20 3.39 9.87
N ASP A 41 9.12 2.48 10.19
CA ASP A 41 10.17 2.76 11.16
C ASP A 41 11.46 3.27 10.53
N GLY A 42 11.47 3.45 9.22
CA GLY A 42 12.66 3.96 8.56
C GLY A 42 12.38 4.36 7.13
N GLU A 43 13.35 5.01 6.53
CA GLU A 43 13.25 5.44 5.13
C GLU A 43 13.47 4.29 4.17
N LEU A 44 14.38 3.38 4.51
CA LEU A 44 14.63 2.19 3.69
C LEU A 44 13.90 1.01 4.32
N MET A 45 13.10 0.34 3.51
CA MET A 45 12.31 -0.77 3.97
C MET A 45 12.44 -1.93 2.99
N ASP A 46 12.10 -3.11 3.45
CA ASP A 46 11.99 -4.28 2.60
C ASP A 46 10.53 -4.48 2.22
N LEU A 47 10.28 -4.69 0.94
CA LEU A 47 8.96 -5.09 0.46
C LEU A 47 9.06 -6.55 0.06
N THR A 48 8.23 -7.40 0.65
CA THR A 48 8.41 -8.84 0.48
C THR A 48 7.09 -9.58 0.40
N ASP A 49 7.08 -10.66 -0.39
CA ASP A 49 5.95 -11.58 -0.42
C ASP A 49 6.23 -12.84 0.42
N GLY A 50 7.37 -12.85 1.14
CA GLY A 50 7.78 -13.98 1.94
C GLY A 50 8.79 -14.88 1.22
N ARG A 51 8.96 -14.69 -0.08
CA ARG A 51 9.93 -15.46 -0.88
C ARG A 51 10.98 -14.54 -1.47
N GLU A 52 10.52 -13.46 -2.08
CA GLU A 52 11.39 -12.48 -2.71
C GLU A 52 11.28 -11.18 -1.93
N THR A 53 12.37 -10.44 -1.88
CA THR A 53 12.41 -9.16 -1.16
C THR A 53 12.99 -8.09 -2.07
N LEU A 54 12.32 -6.95 -2.11
CA LEU A 54 12.80 -5.78 -2.83
C LEU A 54 13.11 -4.70 -1.80
N LYS A 55 14.16 -3.94 -2.05
CA LYS A 55 14.47 -2.78 -1.21
C LYS A 55 13.74 -1.57 -1.75
N ILE A 56 13.03 -0.87 -0.89
CA ILE A 56 12.29 0.33 -1.28
C ILE A 56 12.71 1.49 -0.39
N ARG A 57 12.55 2.70 -0.95
CA ARG A 57 12.76 3.96 -0.21
C ARG A 57 11.40 4.62 -0.04
N ILE A 58 11.05 4.92 1.19
CA ILE A 58 9.76 5.54 1.50
C ILE A 58 9.81 7.00 1.08
N VAL A 59 8.86 7.42 0.26
CA VAL A 59 8.73 8.79 -0.21
C VAL A 59 7.77 9.56 0.68
N SER A 60 6.63 8.96 0.99
CA SER A 60 5.64 9.62 1.86
C SER A 60 4.73 8.60 2.50
N VAL A 61 4.21 8.96 3.66
CA VAL A 61 3.22 8.18 4.39
C VAL A 61 2.12 9.16 4.77
N LYS A 62 0.93 8.97 4.18
CA LYS A 62 -0.20 9.87 4.41
C LYS A 62 -1.42 9.09 4.80
N THR A 63 -2.11 9.57 5.83
CA THR A 63 -3.37 8.96 6.26
C THR A 63 -4.49 9.92 5.95
N GLU A 64 -5.53 9.41 5.30
CA GLU A 64 -6.70 10.20 4.94
C GLU A 64 -7.94 9.31 4.87
N PRO A 65 -9.15 9.90 4.85
CA PRO A 65 -10.36 9.08 4.76
C PRO A 65 -10.43 8.30 3.44
N TYR A 66 -11.00 7.12 3.52
CA TYR A 66 -11.18 6.25 2.35
C TYR A 66 -11.83 6.99 1.17
N ARG A 67 -12.82 7.84 1.45
CA ARG A 67 -13.52 8.58 0.39
C ARG A 67 -12.61 9.52 -0.39
N GLN A 68 -11.44 9.85 0.15
CA GLN A 68 -10.52 10.78 -0.52
C GLN A 68 -9.51 10.08 -1.43
N LEU A 69 -9.63 8.78 -1.61
CA LEU A 69 -8.79 8.10 -2.59
C LEU A 69 -9.14 8.61 -3.99
N THR A 70 -8.11 8.86 -4.79
CA THR A 70 -8.24 9.52 -6.07
C THR A 70 -7.78 8.63 -7.22
N GLN A 71 -8.00 9.10 -8.43
CA GLN A 71 -7.51 8.47 -9.64
C GLN A 71 -5.98 8.33 -9.60
N GLU A 72 -5.29 9.33 -9.06
CA GLU A 72 -3.84 9.28 -8.94
C GLU A 72 -3.41 8.14 -8.02
N HIS A 73 -4.09 7.97 -6.89
CA HIS A 73 -3.81 6.87 -5.98
C HIS A 73 -4.01 5.52 -6.68
N ALA A 74 -5.06 5.42 -7.49
CA ALA A 74 -5.32 4.20 -8.22
C ALA A 74 -4.18 3.89 -9.19
N GLN A 75 -3.68 4.91 -9.88
CA GLN A 75 -2.57 4.74 -10.81
C GLN A 75 -1.30 4.31 -10.08
N TRP A 76 -1.04 4.85 -8.91
CA TRP A 76 0.11 4.44 -8.09
C TRP A 76 0.03 2.97 -7.69
N GLU A 77 -1.17 2.44 -7.57
CA GLU A 77 -1.38 1.03 -7.23
C GLU A 77 -1.42 0.13 -8.46
N GLY A 78 -1.33 0.72 -9.65
CA GLY A 78 -1.35 -0.04 -10.88
C GLY A 78 -2.74 -0.23 -11.47
N PHE A 79 -3.74 0.50 -10.98
CA PHE A 79 -5.10 0.41 -11.49
C PHE A 79 -5.40 1.55 -12.43
N SER A 80 -6.38 1.37 -13.30
CA SER A 80 -6.78 2.40 -14.24
C SER A 80 -7.84 3.35 -13.68
N SER A 81 -8.52 2.96 -12.60
CA SER A 81 -9.57 3.80 -12.02
C SER A 81 -9.65 3.63 -10.52
N VAL A 82 -10.23 4.63 -9.85
CA VAL A 82 -10.43 4.56 -8.41
C VAL A 82 -11.44 3.47 -8.05
N GLU A 83 -12.38 3.18 -8.95
CA GLU A 83 -13.35 2.09 -8.74
C GLU A 83 -12.64 0.74 -8.67
N GLU A 84 -11.66 0.52 -9.53
CA GLU A 84 -10.87 -0.71 -9.49
C GLU A 84 -10.06 -0.81 -8.19
N LEU A 85 -9.48 0.31 -7.78
CA LEU A 85 -8.74 0.35 -6.53
C LEU A 85 -9.64 0.01 -5.34
N ARG A 86 -10.83 0.59 -5.30
CA ARG A 86 -11.77 0.34 -4.21
C ARG A 86 -12.21 -1.12 -4.19
N LYS A 87 -12.46 -1.71 -5.36
CA LYS A 87 -12.80 -3.12 -5.44
C LYS A 87 -11.69 -4.00 -4.89
N ASP A 88 -10.45 -3.66 -5.21
CA ASP A 88 -9.31 -4.42 -4.73
C ASP A 88 -9.19 -4.34 -3.22
N LEU A 89 -9.33 -3.16 -2.66
CA LEU A 89 -9.27 -3.00 -1.20
C LEU A 89 -10.38 -3.77 -0.50
N GLU A 90 -11.57 -3.80 -1.08
CA GLU A 90 -12.72 -4.49 -0.49
C GLU A 90 -12.57 -6.00 -0.52
N LYS A 91 -11.69 -6.55 -1.34
CA LYS A 91 -11.37 -7.97 -1.28
C LYS A 91 -10.69 -8.33 0.04
N TYR A 92 -9.87 -7.43 0.56
CA TYR A 92 -9.09 -7.68 1.76
C TYR A 92 -9.80 -7.21 3.02
N TYR A 93 -10.56 -6.14 2.93
CA TYR A 93 -11.13 -5.46 4.09
C TYR A 93 -12.65 -5.51 4.12
N ARG A 94 -13.27 -6.23 3.23
CA ARG A 94 -14.71 -6.42 3.14
C ARG A 94 -15.49 -5.12 3.00
N ARG A 95 -15.90 -4.54 4.11
CA ARG A 95 -16.73 -3.35 4.13
C ARG A 95 -15.90 -2.19 4.67
N ILE A 96 -15.70 -1.18 3.86
CA ILE A 96 -14.91 -0.02 4.25
C ILE A 96 -15.83 1.19 4.30
N ASP A 97 -15.90 1.81 5.49
CA ASP A 97 -16.66 3.02 5.68
C ASP A 97 -15.96 4.17 4.95
N GLU A 98 -16.74 5.09 4.36
CA GLU A 98 -16.17 6.22 3.63
C GLU A 98 -15.27 7.11 4.49
N ASN A 99 -15.52 7.15 5.78
CA ASN A 99 -14.72 7.94 6.71
C ASN A 99 -13.57 7.16 7.35
N GLN A 100 -13.46 5.89 7.02
CA GLN A 100 -12.41 5.03 7.57
C GLN A 100 -11.04 5.56 7.13
N PRO A 101 -10.11 5.76 8.06
CA PRO A 101 -8.76 6.18 7.65
C PRO A 101 -8.07 5.08 6.86
N VAL A 102 -7.36 5.51 5.82
CA VAL A 102 -6.46 4.64 5.07
C VAL A 102 -5.12 5.35 5.00
N THR A 103 -4.05 4.57 4.96
CA THR A 103 -2.71 5.12 4.86
C THR A 103 -2.10 4.74 3.54
N ILE A 104 -1.64 5.75 2.81
CA ILE A 104 -0.99 5.58 1.51
C ILE A 104 0.52 5.69 1.74
N ILE A 105 1.21 4.58 1.53
CA ILE A 105 2.66 4.53 1.67
C ILE A 105 3.25 4.54 0.27
N ARG A 106 3.78 5.68 -0.14
CA ARG A 106 4.40 5.86 -1.43
C ARG A 106 5.89 5.58 -1.34
N PHE A 107 6.44 4.89 -2.33
CA PHE A 107 7.84 4.50 -2.28
C PHE A 107 8.44 4.45 -3.69
N ASP A 108 9.77 4.45 -3.72
CA ASP A 108 10.54 4.18 -4.92
C ASP A 108 11.27 2.85 -4.75
N LEU A 109 11.40 2.11 -5.82
CA LEU A 109 12.21 0.91 -5.84
C LEU A 109 13.68 1.33 -5.83
N VAL A 110 14.45 0.80 -4.88
CA VAL A 110 15.88 1.05 -4.85
C VAL A 110 16.48 0.10 -5.87
N GLY A 111 16.83 0.66 -6.99
CA GLY A 111 17.27 -0.13 -8.10
C GLY A 111 18.71 -0.55 -8.01
N THR A 112 19.01 -1.45 -8.83
CA THR A 112 20.36 -1.89 -9.08
C THR A 112 20.68 -1.61 -10.51
#